data_a14d9aa9be472c549712f6296a2b1b7e
#
_entry.id   a14d9aa9be472c549712f6296a2b1b7e
#
_cell.length_a   1.000
_cell.length_b   1.000
_cell.length_c   1.000
_cell.angle_alpha   90.00
_cell.angle_beta   90.00
_cell.angle_gamma   90.00
#
_symmetry.space_group_name_H-M   'P 1'
#
loop_
_entity.id
_entity.type
_entity.pdbx_description
1 polymer ?
#
loop_
_entity_poly.entity_id
_entity_poly.type
_entity_poly.pdbx_seq_one_letter_code
_entity_poly.pdbx_strand_id
1 'polypeptide(L)'
;MAKSNNNPKRINFASSSHRFSYPDFLDIQLKSFQEFFQLETTYENRTNEGLFKVFSENFPITDTRNQFVLEFLDYFIDPPRYTIPECIDRGLTYAVPLKAVMKLYCTDPEHEDFETIVQEVYLGTIPYMTPKGSFIINGAERVVVSQLHRSPGVFFSQSRHANGTKLYSARVIPFKGSWIEFATDINSVMYAYIDRKKKLPVTTLFRAIGYESCLLYT
;
A
#
# COMPACT_ATOMS: atom_id res chain seq x y z
N MET A 1 48.96 9.09 -10.61
CA MET A 1 49.19 7.68 -10.24
C MET A 1 47.85 6.96 -10.28
N ALA A 2 47.59 6.20 -11.32
CA ALA A 2 46.35 5.43 -11.49
C ALA A 2 46.40 4.20 -10.54
N LYS A 3 45.44 4.09 -9.64
CA LYS A 3 45.28 2.86 -8.85
C LYS A 3 44.74 1.77 -9.79
N SER A 4 45.60 0.77 -10.06
CA SER A 4 45.19 -0.41 -10.79
C SER A 4 44.17 -1.16 -9.95
N ASN A 5 42.92 -1.24 -10.44
CA ASN A 5 41.87 -2.09 -9.89
C ASN A 5 42.28 -3.56 -10.13
N ASN A 6 43.04 -4.13 -9.21
CA ASN A 6 43.34 -5.56 -9.16
C ASN A 6 42.10 -6.31 -8.56
N ASN A 7 40.97 -6.26 -9.23
CA ASN A 7 39.93 -7.21 -8.92
C ASN A 7 40.35 -8.59 -9.46
N PRO A 8 40.47 -9.62 -8.62
CA PRO A 8 40.83 -10.95 -9.05
C PRO A 8 39.81 -11.43 -10.13
N LYS A 9 40.37 -11.75 -11.30
CA LYS A 9 39.53 -12.23 -12.43
C LYS A 9 38.81 -13.50 -12.02
N ARG A 10 37.50 -13.42 -11.89
CA ARG A 10 36.64 -14.56 -11.50
C ARG A 10 36.68 -15.60 -12.63
N ILE A 11 37.18 -16.80 -12.32
CA ILE A 11 37.22 -17.91 -13.27
C ILE A 11 35.98 -18.77 -13.05
N ASN A 12 35.24 -19.02 -14.12
CA ASN A 12 34.07 -19.88 -14.09
C ASN A 12 34.45 -21.28 -14.55
N PHE A 13 34.32 -22.26 -13.66
CA PHE A 13 34.60 -23.67 -13.94
C PHE A 13 33.34 -24.46 -14.36
N ALA A 14 32.18 -23.81 -14.48
CA ALA A 14 30.97 -24.46 -14.92
C ALA A 14 31.03 -24.75 -16.44
N SER A 15 30.47 -25.88 -16.86
CA SER A 15 30.31 -26.28 -18.26
C SER A 15 29.28 -25.43 -19.01
N SER A 16 28.45 -24.66 -18.31
CA SER A 16 27.42 -23.78 -18.84
C SER A 16 27.95 -22.36 -19.06
N SER A 17 27.67 -21.79 -20.22
CA SER A 17 27.97 -20.40 -20.56
C SER A 17 26.99 -19.40 -19.91
N HIS A 18 25.84 -19.89 -19.41
CA HIS A 18 24.85 -19.04 -18.74
C HIS A 18 25.29 -18.69 -17.33
N ARG A 19 25.57 -17.42 -17.09
CA ARG A 19 25.76 -16.88 -15.75
C ARG A 19 24.39 -16.38 -15.25
N PHE A 20 23.89 -16.98 -14.19
CA PHE A 20 22.78 -16.41 -13.47
C PHE A 20 23.28 -15.15 -12.74
N SER A 21 22.59 -14.03 -12.94
CA SER A 21 22.79 -12.85 -12.10
C SER A 21 22.26 -13.16 -10.70
N TYR A 22 23.08 -12.91 -9.68
CA TYR A 22 22.58 -13.01 -8.31
C TYR A 22 21.58 -11.86 -8.09
N PRO A 23 20.40 -12.13 -7.51
CA PRO A 23 19.49 -11.07 -7.13
C PRO A 23 20.13 -10.18 -6.06
N ASP A 24 19.90 -8.89 -6.15
CA ASP A 24 20.25 -7.98 -5.06
C ASP A 24 19.23 -8.16 -3.93
N PHE A 25 19.70 -8.52 -2.74
CA PHE A 25 18.83 -8.72 -1.58
C PHE A 25 18.19 -7.44 -1.06
N LEU A 26 18.71 -6.28 -1.43
CA LEU A 26 18.15 -4.97 -1.10
C LEU A 26 17.11 -4.49 -2.11
N ASP A 27 17.03 -5.10 -3.29
CA ASP A 27 16.14 -4.70 -4.37
C ASP A 27 14.67 -4.61 -3.94
N ILE A 28 14.22 -5.53 -3.09
CA ILE A 28 12.82 -5.55 -2.62
C ILE A 28 12.48 -4.25 -1.89
N GLN A 29 13.35 -3.79 -1.01
CA GLN A 29 13.12 -2.59 -0.22
C GLN A 29 13.32 -1.32 -1.06
N LEU A 30 14.39 -1.25 -1.84
CA LEU A 30 14.71 -0.09 -2.65
C LEU A 30 13.65 0.14 -3.75
N LYS A 31 13.26 -0.90 -4.48
CA LYS A 31 12.23 -0.80 -5.52
C LYS A 31 10.87 -0.45 -4.93
N SER A 32 10.45 -1.09 -3.84
CA SER A 32 9.21 -0.77 -3.17
C SER A 32 9.15 0.70 -2.71
N PHE A 33 10.27 1.25 -2.26
CA PHE A 33 10.36 2.65 -1.86
C PHE A 33 10.34 3.61 -3.06
N GLN A 34 11.01 3.25 -4.17
CA GLN A 34 10.94 4.00 -5.43
C GLN A 34 9.52 4.00 -6.01
N GLU A 35 8.85 2.84 -6.01
CA GLU A 35 7.46 2.70 -6.45
C GLU A 35 6.49 3.50 -5.57
N PHE A 36 6.78 3.59 -4.26
CA PHE A 36 5.97 4.39 -3.34
C PHE A 36 6.01 5.88 -3.68
N PHE A 37 7.18 6.44 -3.93
CA PHE A 37 7.34 7.87 -4.21
C PHE A 37 7.22 8.24 -5.68
N GLN A 38 7.61 7.37 -6.60
CA GLN A 38 7.60 7.58 -8.06
C GLN A 38 8.18 8.94 -8.49
N LEU A 39 9.31 9.37 -7.87
CA LEU A 39 9.88 10.70 -8.08
C LEU A 39 10.52 10.89 -9.46
N GLU A 40 11.04 9.81 -10.06
CA GLU A 40 11.68 9.84 -11.37
C GLU A 40 10.69 9.90 -12.53
N THR A 41 9.39 9.70 -12.21
CA THR A 41 8.32 9.63 -13.20
C THR A 41 7.57 10.96 -13.24
N THR A 42 7.33 11.50 -14.44
CA THR A 42 6.48 12.69 -14.62
C THR A 42 5.03 12.36 -14.22
N TYR A 43 4.29 13.37 -13.79
CA TYR A 43 2.90 13.23 -13.34
C TYR A 43 2.03 12.39 -14.28
N GLU A 44 2.14 12.60 -15.59
CA GLU A 44 1.34 11.91 -16.62
C GLU A 44 1.64 10.40 -16.71
N ASN A 45 2.84 9.99 -16.31
CA ASN A 45 3.30 8.61 -16.44
C ASN A 45 3.31 7.87 -15.08
N ARG A 46 2.86 8.51 -14.00
CA ARG A 46 2.79 7.85 -12.69
C ARG A 46 1.73 6.77 -12.68
N THR A 47 2.08 5.62 -12.12
CA THR A 47 1.13 4.52 -11.89
C THR A 47 0.26 4.84 -10.69
N ASN A 48 -1.00 4.37 -10.72
CA ASN A 48 -1.92 4.57 -9.59
C ASN A 48 -1.60 3.66 -8.41
N GLU A 49 -0.41 3.86 -7.83
CA GLU A 49 0.15 3.10 -6.71
C GLU A 49 0.85 4.04 -5.72
N GLY A 50 1.14 3.52 -4.53
CA GLY A 50 1.89 4.22 -3.51
C GLY A 50 1.26 5.54 -3.07
N LEU A 51 2.08 6.60 -3.00
CA LEU A 51 1.65 7.91 -2.52
C LEU A 51 0.68 8.60 -3.50
N PHE A 52 0.89 8.43 -4.81
CA PHE A 52 0.01 9.01 -5.84
C PHE A 52 -1.43 8.48 -5.72
N LYS A 53 -1.58 7.18 -5.45
CA LYS A 53 -2.90 6.57 -5.23
C LYS A 53 -3.63 7.18 -4.04
N VAL A 54 -2.92 7.44 -2.94
CA VAL A 54 -3.51 8.07 -1.74
C VAL A 54 -4.05 9.46 -2.06
N PHE A 55 -3.33 10.26 -2.83
CA PHE A 55 -3.82 11.56 -3.27
C PHE A 55 -5.01 11.42 -4.22
N SER A 56 -4.92 10.56 -5.23
CA SER A 56 -5.99 10.35 -6.22
C SER A 56 -7.30 9.87 -5.61
N GLU A 57 -7.25 9.06 -4.55
CA GLU A 57 -8.45 8.56 -3.86
C GLU A 57 -9.09 9.60 -2.92
N ASN A 58 -8.32 10.56 -2.41
CA ASN A 58 -8.81 11.56 -1.48
C ASN A 58 -9.19 12.89 -2.15
N PHE A 59 -8.72 13.14 -3.34
CA PHE A 59 -9.04 14.35 -4.12
C PHE A 59 -9.86 14.01 -5.36
N PRO A 60 -10.70 14.94 -5.85
CA PRO A 60 -10.93 16.29 -5.35
C PRO A 60 -11.75 16.35 -4.05
N ILE A 61 -11.48 17.36 -3.23
CA ILE A 61 -12.27 17.67 -2.04
C ILE A 61 -13.22 18.81 -2.38
N THR A 62 -14.51 18.59 -2.15
CA THR A 62 -15.55 19.60 -2.39
C THR A 62 -16.11 20.11 -1.06
N ASP A 63 -16.48 21.38 -1.03
CA ASP A 63 -17.22 21.96 0.11
C ASP A 63 -18.61 21.35 0.23
N THR A 64 -19.20 21.45 1.42
CA THR A 64 -20.58 21.00 1.73
C THR A 64 -21.64 21.63 0.83
N ARG A 65 -21.37 22.81 0.26
CA ARG A 65 -22.24 23.53 -0.68
C ARG A 65 -21.88 23.28 -2.14
N ASN A 66 -20.83 22.47 -2.43
CA ASN A 66 -20.29 22.24 -3.77
C ASN A 66 -19.88 23.52 -4.52
N GLN A 67 -19.55 24.59 -3.79
CA GLN A 67 -19.12 25.86 -4.38
C GLN A 67 -17.62 25.88 -4.66
N PHE A 68 -16.80 25.36 -3.76
CA PHE A 68 -15.34 25.31 -3.88
C PHE A 68 -14.84 23.89 -4.05
N VAL A 69 -13.90 23.74 -4.97
CA VAL A 69 -13.26 22.45 -5.26
C VAL A 69 -11.75 22.61 -5.10
N LEU A 70 -11.17 21.76 -4.26
CA LEU A 70 -9.73 21.63 -4.09
C LEU A 70 -9.25 20.39 -4.84
N GLU A 71 -8.48 20.63 -5.90
CA GLU A 71 -7.93 19.59 -6.78
C GLU A 71 -6.44 19.40 -6.52
N PHE A 72 -6.00 18.16 -6.51
CA PHE A 72 -4.60 17.80 -6.44
C PHE A 72 -4.01 17.72 -7.86
N LEU A 73 -2.89 18.42 -8.10
CA LEU A 73 -2.22 18.40 -9.39
C LEU A 73 -0.98 17.49 -9.38
N ASP A 74 -0.06 17.72 -8.45
CA ASP A 74 1.19 16.95 -8.36
C ASP A 74 1.79 17.02 -6.95
N TYR A 75 2.77 16.18 -6.66
CA TYR A 75 3.60 16.28 -5.47
C TYR A 75 5.07 16.18 -5.80
N PHE A 76 5.88 16.77 -4.96
CA PHE A 76 7.35 16.67 -5.02
C PHE A 76 7.95 16.73 -3.63
N ILE A 77 9.21 16.34 -3.54
CA ILE A 77 9.98 16.40 -2.31
C ILE A 77 11.15 17.36 -2.48
N ASP A 78 11.43 18.11 -1.42
CA ASP A 78 12.65 18.91 -1.33
C ASP A 78 13.81 18.04 -0.81
N PRO A 79 15.06 18.45 -1.06
CA PRO A 79 16.21 17.75 -0.49
C PRO A 79 16.15 17.71 1.04
N PRO A 80 16.70 16.66 1.66
CA PRO A 80 16.74 16.51 3.11
C PRO A 80 17.52 17.66 3.75
N ARG A 81 17.01 18.17 4.88
CA ARG A 81 17.62 19.30 5.59
C ARG A 81 18.95 18.96 6.25
N TYR A 82 19.12 17.72 6.68
CA TYR A 82 20.31 17.21 7.36
C TYR A 82 20.86 16.00 6.63
N THR A 83 22.16 15.85 6.69
CA THR A 83 22.85 14.66 6.15
C THR A 83 22.67 13.44 7.07
N ILE A 84 22.89 12.25 6.52
CA ILE A 84 22.80 10.99 7.26
C ILE A 84 23.65 10.98 8.53
N PRO A 85 24.97 11.35 8.48
CA PRO A 85 25.80 11.41 9.69
C PRO A 85 25.26 12.40 10.73
N GLU A 86 24.83 13.58 10.30
CA GLU A 86 24.28 14.58 11.22
C GLU A 86 23.01 14.10 11.93
N CYS A 87 22.16 13.34 11.23
CA CYS A 87 20.97 12.77 11.83
C CYS A 87 21.32 11.74 12.91
N ILE A 88 22.35 10.93 12.69
CA ILE A 88 22.83 9.94 13.67
C ILE A 88 23.40 10.64 14.89
N ASP A 89 24.32 11.60 14.68
CA ASP A 89 25.03 12.29 15.77
C ASP A 89 24.11 13.13 16.64
N ARG A 90 23.10 13.75 16.03
CA ARG A 90 22.15 14.64 16.72
C ARG A 90 20.87 13.96 17.19
N GLY A 91 20.70 12.67 16.92
CA GLY A 91 19.48 11.94 17.27
C GLY A 91 18.24 12.38 16.47
N LEU A 92 18.42 12.82 15.21
CA LEU A 92 17.36 13.30 14.33
C LEU A 92 16.86 12.20 13.40
N THR A 93 15.70 12.46 12.79
CA THR A 93 15.14 11.59 11.74
C THR A 93 15.57 12.10 10.36
N TYR A 94 16.13 11.21 9.53
CA TYR A 94 16.45 11.51 8.14
C TYR A 94 15.14 11.53 7.33
N ALA A 95 14.66 12.73 7.02
CA ALA A 95 13.37 12.95 6.40
C ALA A 95 13.44 14.03 5.33
N VAL A 96 12.54 13.96 4.37
CA VAL A 96 12.38 14.91 3.28
C VAL A 96 11.07 15.67 3.41
N PRO A 97 11.03 16.98 3.13
CA PRO A 97 9.81 17.73 3.06
C PRO A 97 8.96 17.30 1.87
N LEU A 98 7.70 16.98 2.11
CA LEU A 98 6.71 16.71 1.07
C LEU A 98 5.88 17.95 0.81
N LYS A 99 5.82 18.36 -0.44
CA LYS A 99 4.96 19.43 -0.94
C LYS A 99 4.02 18.90 -2.01
N ALA A 100 2.84 19.47 -2.07
CA ALA A 100 1.87 19.19 -3.12
C ALA A 100 1.47 20.47 -3.83
N VAL A 101 1.27 20.39 -5.14
CA VAL A 101 0.67 21.45 -5.93
C VAL A 101 -0.83 21.24 -5.94
N MET A 102 -1.54 22.20 -5.39
CA MET A 102 -2.98 22.16 -5.27
C MET A 102 -3.61 23.31 -6.03
N LYS A 103 -4.78 23.03 -6.60
CA LYS A 103 -5.59 24.00 -7.35
C LYS A 103 -6.93 24.16 -6.65
N LEU A 104 -7.24 25.38 -6.27
CA LEU A 104 -8.53 25.77 -5.70
C LEU A 104 -9.29 26.59 -6.73
N TYR A 105 -10.51 26.18 -7.05
CA TYR A 105 -11.38 26.93 -7.95
C TYR A 105 -12.83 26.92 -7.45
N CYS A 106 -13.59 27.94 -7.85
CA CYS A 106 -15.01 28.04 -7.57
C CYS A 106 -15.82 27.50 -8.75
N THR A 107 -16.88 26.75 -8.45
CA THR A 107 -17.81 26.20 -9.47
C THR A 107 -19.09 27.02 -9.55
N ASP A 108 -19.30 27.96 -8.63
CA ASP A 108 -20.53 28.75 -8.54
C ASP A 108 -20.51 29.93 -9.52
N PRO A 109 -21.49 30.05 -10.43
CA PRO A 109 -21.59 31.15 -11.36
C PRO A 109 -21.83 32.53 -10.69
N GLU A 110 -22.27 32.57 -9.42
CA GLU A 110 -22.43 33.83 -8.68
C GLU A 110 -21.09 34.42 -8.23
N HIS A 111 -20.01 33.65 -8.29
CA HIS A 111 -18.65 34.04 -7.85
C HIS A 111 -17.66 33.97 -8.99
N GLU A 112 -18.05 34.50 -10.20
CA GLU A 112 -17.17 34.56 -11.38
C GLU A 112 -15.88 35.35 -11.15
N ASP A 113 -15.85 36.23 -10.15
CA ASP A 113 -14.68 37.03 -9.78
C ASP A 113 -13.58 36.25 -9.02
N PHE A 114 -13.85 34.98 -8.66
CA PHE A 114 -12.87 34.16 -7.95
C PHE A 114 -11.82 33.58 -8.91
N GLU A 115 -10.61 34.13 -8.83
CA GLU A 115 -9.48 33.62 -9.61
C GLU A 115 -9.05 32.24 -9.11
N THR A 116 -8.80 31.33 -10.05
CA THR A 116 -8.25 30.01 -9.73
C THR A 116 -6.88 30.14 -9.08
N ILE A 117 -6.71 29.63 -7.88
CA ILE A 117 -5.47 29.69 -7.12
C ILE A 117 -4.73 28.37 -7.30
N VAL A 118 -3.51 28.42 -7.83
CA VAL A 118 -2.60 27.27 -7.89
C VAL A 118 -1.42 27.56 -6.98
N GLN A 119 -1.21 26.75 -5.97
CA GLN A 119 -0.17 26.99 -4.98
C GLN A 119 0.51 25.68 -4.53
N GLU A 120 1.81 25.79 -4.23
CA GLU A 120 2.54 24.74 -3.54
C GLU A 120 2.23 24.77 -2.04
N VAL A 121 1.78 23.64 -1.52
CA VAL A 121 1.43 23.48 -0.11
C VAL A 121 2.38 22.50 0.54
N TYR A 122 3.01 22.91 1.63
CA TYR A 122 3.81 22.02 2.47
C TYR A 122 2.87 21.12 3.29
N LEU A 123 2.99 19.80 3.12
CA LEU A 123 2.16 18.81 3.81
C LEU A 123 2.83 18.27 5.07
N GLY A 124 4.15 18.18 5.07
CA GLY A 124 4.88 17.63 6.19
C GLY A 124 6.22 17.03 5.78
N THR A 125 6.83 16.25 6.67
CA THR A 125 8.07 15.52 6.39
C THR A 125 7.81 14.02 6.43
N ILE A 126 8.42 13.30 5.47
CA ILE A 126 8.37 11.84 5.41
C ILE A 126 9.77 11.29 5.59
N PRO A 127 9.97 10.26 6.46
CA PRO A 127 11.25 9.58 6.56
C PRO A 127 11.71 9.06 5.20
N TYR A 128 12.98 9.28 4.89
CA TYR A 128 13.54 8.90 3.60
C TYR A 128 14.53 7.75 3.75
N MET A 129 14.48 6.81 2.82
CA MET A 129 15.33 5.62 2.84
C MET A 129 16.75 5.97 2.44
N THR A 130 17.73 5.40 3.15
CA THR A 130 19.13 5.49 2.78
C THR A 130 19.44 4.58 1.59
N PRO A 131 20.57 4.80 0.88
CA PRO A 131 20.99 3.89 -0.20
C PRO A 131 21.22 2.43 0.24
N LYS A 132 21.34 2.20 1.55
CA LYS A 132 21.47 0.85 2.14
C LYS A 132 20.12 0.17 2.40
N GLY A 133 19.00 0.80 2.07
CA GLY A 133 17.67 0.26 2.35
C GLY A 133 17.23 0.41 3.81
N SER A 134 17.85 1.27 4.59
CA SER A 134 17.53 1.55 5.99
C SER A 134 16.88 2.93 6.16
N PHE A 135 16.24 3.15 7.30
CA PHE A 135 15.72 4.45 7.74
C PHE A 135 16.47 4.89 8.99
N ILE A 136 16.68 6.19 9.15
CA ILE A 136 17.23 6.76 10.37
C ILE A 136 16.10 7.49 11.09
N ILE A 137 15.70 6.95 12.22
CA ILE A 137 14.62 7.47 13.06
C ILE A 137 15.20 7.81 14.44
N ASN A 138 15.15 9.09 14.80
CA ASN A 138 15.71 9.59 16.06
C ASN A 138 17.18 9.14 16.27
N GLY A 139 17.99 9.19 15.21
CA GLY A 139 19.39 8.79 15.22
C GLY A 139 19.64 7.28 15.19
N ALA A 140 18.63 6.44 15.28
CA ALA A 140 18.74 4.99 15.21
C ALA A 140 18.50 4.50 13.77
N GLU A 141 19.44 3.72 13.25
CA GLU A 141 19.27 3.06 11.95
C GLU A 141 18.30 1.88 12.10
N ARG A 142 17.24 1.87 11.29
CA ARG A 142 16.15 0.88 11.32
C ARG A 142 15.88 0.34 9.94
N VAL A 143 15.51 -0.92 9.87
CA VAL A 143 15.13 -1.62 8.63
C VAL A 143 13.72 -2.16 8.76
N VAL A 144 12.92 -2.00 7.71
CA VAL A 144 11.60 -2.61 7.63
C VAL A 144 11.78 -4.10 7.31
N VAL A 145 11.35 -4.96 8.21
CA VAL A 145 11.44 -6.41 8.06
C VAL A 145 10.20 -6.92 7.33
N SER A 146 10.41 -7.76 6.31
CA SER A 146 9.32 -8.42 5.60
C SER A 146 8.53 -9.33 6.53
N GLN A 147 7.19 -9.22 6.50
CA GLN A 147 6.30 -10.09 7.24
C GLN A 147 5.66 -11.12 6.33
N LEU A 148 5.69 -12.37 6.75
CA LEU A 148 4.96 -13.44 6.07
C LEU A 148 3.51 -13.44 6.56
N HIS A 149 2.57 -13.27 5.65
CA HIS A 149 1.14 -13.36 5.95
C HIS A 149 0.43 -14.26 4.94
N ARG A 150 -0.79 -14.69 5.26
CA ARG A 150 -1.60 -15.43 4.30
C ARG A 150 -1.99 -14.53 3.15
N SER A 151 -1.90 -15.06 1.93
CA SER A 151 -2.32 -14.33 0.74
C SER A 151 -3.82 -14.00 0.81
N PRO A 152 -4.22 -12.81 0.32
CA PRO A 152 -5.65 -12.53 0.11
C PRO A 152 -6.25 -13.56 -0.86
N GLY A 153 -7.49 -13.93 -0.62
CA GLY A 153 -8.19 -14.89 -1.47
C GLY A 153 -9.23 -15.72 -0.72
N VAL A 154 -9.75 -16.74 -1.39
CA VAL A 154 -10.73 -17.67 -0.84
C VAL A 154 -10.08 -19.04 -0.68
N PHE A 155 -10.17 -19.60 0.53
CA PHE A 155 -9.61 -20.90 0.89
C PHE A 155 -10.73 -21.84 1.27
N PHE A 156 -10.83 -22.97 0.56
CA PHE A 156 -11.81 -24.00 0.84
C PHE A 156 -11.19 -25.09 1.71
N SER A 157 -11.98 -25.59 2.65
CA SER A 157 -11.58 -26.72 3.48
C SER A 157 -12.73 -27.68 3.73
N GLN A 158 -12.40 -28.93 4.02
CA GLN A 158 -13.33 -29.98 4.39
C GLN A 158 -12.91 -30.58 5.72
N SER A 159 -13.81 -30.69 6.64
CA SER A 159 -13.63 -31.41 7.91
C SER A 159 -14.64 -32.53 8.05
N ARG A 160 -14.36 -33.52 8.93
CA ARG A 160 -15.33 -34.57 9.28
C ARG A 160 -15.77 -34.37 10.72
N HIS A 161 -17.07 -34.33 10.90
CA HIS A 161 -17.66 -34.39 12.25
C HIS A 161 -17.52 -35.78 12.86
N ALA A 162 -17.61 -35.91 14.19
CA ALA A 162 -17.54 -37.19 14.91
C ALA A 162 -18.54 -38.22 14.38
N ASN A 163 -19.67 -37.80 13.85
CA ASN A 163 -20.71 -38.66 13.25
C ASN A 163 -20.37 -39.10 11.81
N GLY A 164 -19.18 -38.81 11.29
CA GLY A 164 -18.78 -39.15 9.93
C GLY A 164 -19.25 -38.16 8.84
N THR A 165 -20.10 -37.21 9.17
CA THR A 165 -20.64 -36.21 8.21
C THR A 165 -19.51 -35.28 7.75
N LYS A 166 -19.46 -35.04 6.44
CA LYS A 166 -18.49 -34.07 5.84
C LYS A 166 -19.04 -32.67 6.02
N LEU A 167 -18.24 -31.81 6.60
CA LEU A 167 -18.51 -30.38 6.74
C LEU A 167 -17.59 -29.60 5.81
N TYR A 168 -18.13 -28.62 5.13
CA TYR A 168 -17.39 -27.78 4.21
C TYR A 168 -17.29 -26.37 4.77
N SER A 169 -16.14 -25.75 4.57
CA SER A 169 -15.96 -24.34 4.90
C SER A 169 -15.19 -23.61 3.82
N ALA A 170 -15.51 -22.32 3.66
CA ALA A 170 -14.82 -21.40 2.78
C ALA A 170 -14.43 -20.16 3.58
N ARG A 171 -13.15 -19.83 3.58
CA ARG A 171 -12.63 -18.65 4.27
C ARG A 171 -12.19 -17.60 3.28
N VAL A 172 -12.78 -16.42 3.38
CA VAL A 172 -12.42 -15.24 2.60
C VAL A 172 -11.47 -14.39 3.42
N ILE A 173 -10.24 -14.24 2.91
CA ILE A 173 -9.20 -13.42 3.51
C ILE A 173 -9.00 -12.19 2.63
N PRO A 174 -9.34 -10.97 3.10
CA PRO A 174 -9.08 -9.75 2.37
C PRO A 174 -7.61 -9.32 2.52
N PHE A 175 -7.15 -8.43 1.65
CA PHE A 175 -5.85 -7.77 1.82
C PHE A 175 -5.80 -6.96 3.12
N LYS A 176 -6.88 -6.23 3.43
CA LYS A 176 -7.05 -5.43 4.64
C LYS A 176 -8.52 -5.52 5.09
N GLY A 177 -8.75 -5.86 6.34
CA GLY A 177 -10.09 -5.95 6.93
C GLY A 177 -10.37 -7.28 7.62
N SER A 178 -11.61 -7.49 8.02
CA SER A 178 -12.07 -8.66 8.77
C SER A 178 -12.18 -9.91 7.90
N TRP A 179 -11.81 -11.05 8.46
CA TRP A 179 -11.98 -12.33 7.80
C TRP A 179 -13.42 -12.81 7.89
N ILE A 180 -13.93 -13.36 6.80
CA ILE A 180 -15.25 -13.98 6.75
C ILE A 180 -15.07 -15.47 6.47
N GLU A 181 -15.67 -16.31 7.28
CA GLU A 181 -15.68 -17.75 7.09
C GLU A 181 -17.11 -18.24 6.95
N PHE A 182 -17.38 -18.94 5.87
CA PHE A 182 -18.64 -19.64 5.64
C PHE A 182 -18.44 -21.09 6.01
N ALA A 183 -19.32 -21.67 6.83
CA ALA A 183 -19.23 -23.05 7.22
C ALA A 183 -20.62 -23.71 7.26
N THR A 184 -20.68 -24.98 6.82
CA THR A 184 -21.89 -25.81 6.93
C THR A 184 -21.95 -26.46 8.29
N ASP A 185 -23.13 -26.51 8.89
CA ASP A 185 -23.41 -27.25 10.11
C ASP A 185 -23.87 -28.70 9.78
N ILE A 186 -24.03 -29.55 10.79
CA ILE A 186 -24.49 -30.94 10.68
C ILE A 186 -25.83 -31.03 9.95
N ASN A 187 -26.68 -30.05 10.13
CA ASN A 187 -28.02 -29.96 9.51
C ASN A 187 -27.99 -29.37 8.08
N SER A 188 -26.80 -29.29 7.46
CA SER A 188 -26.59 -28.66 6.14
C SER A 188 -26.94 -27.17 6.06
N VAL A 189 -27.07 -26.49 7.21
CA VAL A 189 -27.32 -25.06 7.27
C VAL A 189 -25.97 -24.32 7.18
N MET A 190 -25.92 -23.30 6.35
CA MET A 190 -24.71 -22.50 6.16
C MET A 190 -24.72 -21.27 7.07
N TYR A 191 -23.61 -21.06 7.76
CA TYR A 191 -23.37 -19.93 8.66
C TYR A 191 -22.15 -19.13 8.21
N ALA A 192 -22.20 -17.82 8.44
CA ALA A 192 -21.08 -16.92 8.26
C ALA A 192 -20.50 -16.55 9.64
N TYR A 193 -19.20 -16.59 9.75
CA TYR A 193 -18.44 -16.14 10.92
C TYR A 193 -17.61 -14.94 10.53
N ILE A 194 -17.76 -13.82 11.24
CA ILE A 194 -16.98 -12.62 11.08
C ILE A 194 -15.95 -12.57 12.20
N ASP A 195 -14.66 -12.56 11.84
CA ASP A 195 -13.52 -12.58 12.77
C ASP A 195 -13.62 -13.67 13.86
N ARG A 196 -14.27 -14.80 13.55
CA ARG A 196 -14.54 -15.92 14.49
C ARG A 196 -15.38 -15.55 15.72
N LYS A 197 -15.98 -14.36 15.77
CA LYS A 197 -16.70 -13.87 16.95
C LYS A 197 -18.20 -14.03 16.88
N LYS A 198 -18.81 -13.80 15.72
CA LYS A 198 -20.26 -13.84 15.54
C LYS A 198 -20.64 -14.91 14.53
N LYS A 199 -21.57 -15.81 14.92
CA LYS A 199 -22.19 -16.80 14.05
C LYS A 199 -23.51 -16.21 13.54
N LEU A 200 -23.62 -16.01 12.23
CA LEU A 200 -24.82 -15.48 11.57
C LEU A 200 -25.30 -16.45 10.49
N PRO A 201 -26.59 -16.67 10.31
CA PRO A 201 -27.09 -17.35 9.12
C PRO A 201 -26.65 -16.60 7.85
N VAL A 202 -26.19 -17.32 6.83
CA VAL A 202 -25.71 -16.72 5.58
C VAL A 202 -26.78 -15.87 4.92
N THR A 203 -28.03 -16.31 4.97
CA THR A 203 -29.17 -15.55 4.42
C THR A 203 -29.33 -14.18 5.07
N THR A 204 -29.09 -14.08 6.38
CA THR A 204 -29.15 -12.80 7.09
C THR A 204 -28.03 -11.86 6.64
N LEU A 205 -26.82 -12.41 6.45
CA LEU A 205 -25.69 -11.62 5.94
C LEU A 205 -25.98 -11.08 4.54
N PHE A 206 -26.48 -11.93 3.63
CA PHE A 206 -26.77 -11.50 2.25
C PHE A 206 -27.90 -10.48 2.18
N ARG A 207 -28.93 -10.62 3.01
CA ARG A 207 -29.98 -9.59 3.11
C ARG A 207 -29.42 -8.25 3.60
N ALA A 208 -28.51 -8.28 4.55
CA ALA A 208 -27.85 -7.06 5.03
C ALA A 208 -27.00 -6.37 3.95
N ILE A 209 -26.46 -7.13 3.00
CA ILE A 209 -25.70 -6.61 1.85
C ILE A 209 -26.63 -6.10 0.73
N GLY A 210 -27.93 -6.40 0.79
CA GLY A 210 -28.92 -5.91 -0.18
C GLY A 210 -29.44 -6.95 -1.17
N TYR A 211 -29.12 -8.24 -0.98
CA TYR A 211 -29.73 -9.30 -1.81
C TYR A 211 -31.17 -9.56 -1.42
N GLU A 212 -32.07 -9.57 -2.40
CA GLU A 212 -33.47 -9.89 -2.19
C GLU A 212 -33.69 -11.38 -1.84
N SER A 213 -34.78 -11.67 -1.14
CA SER A 213 -35.09 -13.01 -0.64
C SER A 213 -35.16 -14.09 -1.72
N CYS A 214 -35.65 -13.76 -2.92
CA CYS A 214 -35.77 -14.70 -4.03
C CYS A 214 -34.42 -15.16 -4.61
N LEU A 215 -33.38 -14.35 -4.54
CA LEU A 215 -32.05 -14.70 -5.00
C LEU A 215 -31.29 -15.62 -4.02
N LEU A 216 -31.79 -15.80 -2.80
CA LEU A 216 -31.12 -16.60 -1.77
C LEU A 216 -31.57 -18.08 -1.79
N TYR A 217 -32.58 -18.42 -2.57
CA TYR A 217 -33.16 -19.78 -2.63
C TYR A 217 -33.03 -20.44 -4.01
N THR A 218 -32.40 -19.75 -4.96
CA THR A 218 -32.02 -20.31 -6.26
C THR A 218 -30.53 -20.70 -6.27
#